data_81f3b73a89d7eb13a26589dfd9ddad9b
#
_entry.id   81f3b73a89d7eb13a26589dfd9ddad9b
#
_cell.length_a   1.000
_cell.length_b   1.000
_cell.length_c   1.000
_cell.angle_alpha   90.00
_cell.angle_beta   90.00
_cell.angle_gamma   90.00
#
_symmetry.space_group_name_H-M   'P 1'
#
loop_
_entity.id
_entity.type
_entity.pdbx_description
1 polymer ?
#
loop_
_entity_poly.entity_id
_entity_poly.type
_entity_poly.pdbx_seq_one_letter_code
_entity_poly.pdbx_strand_id
1 'polypeptide(L)'
;MNSPAPVNPQQQHYEAIHDAYEAHYYDAPSIAYRHRFLYGPLFAGMDLNGKSVADLACGSGHNSLALREYYPEVNTVGYDISEAACADYRRLTGGEAHRLDLTQPLGESSQHDAALVIGGLHHCVLDLEQTLRNVAHLVKPGGFFMMMEPNDDFLLSVVRRVWYRSDRWFEADTEEALKHDEIAERAAPYFAVERLHYFGGPAFYMILNSLIMRVPLKAKPALQRLLFPIERAYGLLPGRKPYAAFLAVWRRTDAPA
;
A
#
# COMPACT_ATOMS: atom_id res chain seq x y z
N MET A 1 -37.58 -5.97 6.79
CA MET A 1 -36.58 -5.14 7.46
C MET A 1 -35.25 -5.82 7.25
N ASN A 2 -34.43 -5.30 6.34
CA ASN A 2 -33.08 -5.85 6.14
C ASN A 2 -32.22 -5.43 7.33
N SER A 3 -31.72 -6.39 8.10
CA SER A 3 -30.64 -6.11 9.06
C SER A 3 -29.46 -5.50 8.31
N PRO A 4 -28.85 -4.40 8.82
CA PRO A 4 -27.64 -3.87 8.21
C PRO A 4 -26.59 -4.99 8.17
N ALA A 5 -25.86 -5.09 7.07
CA ALA A 5 -24.73 -6.01 6.96
C ALA A 5 -23.74 -5.76 8.12
N PRO A 6 -23.12 -6.79 8.69
CA PRO A 6 -22.13 -6.59 9.74
C PRO A 6 -21.03 -5.67 9.22
N VAL A 7 -20.74 -4.60 9.97
CA VAL A 7 -19.69 -3.64 9.61
C VAL A 7 -18.35 -4.34 9.75
N ASN A 8 -17.51 -4.25 8.73
CA ASN A 8 -16.18 -4.85 8.75
C ASN A 8 -15.33 -4.18 9.87
N PRO A 9 -14.69 -4.94 10.77
CA PRO A 9 -13.86 -4.39 11.85
C PRO A 9 -12.77 -3.44 11.35
N GLN A 10 -12.14 -3.74 10.23
CA GLN A 10 -11.14 -2.89 9.56
C GLN A 10 -11.69 -1.51 9.19
N GLN A 11 -12.89 -1.45 8.65
CA GLN A 11 -13.55 -0.20 8.31
C GLN A 11 -13.76 0.66 9.56
N GLN A 12 -14.25 0.06 10.66
CA GLN A 12 -14.47 0.78 11.92
C GLN A 12 -13.17 1.30 12.53
N HIS A 13 -12.12 0.48 12.46
CA HIS A 13 -10.80 0.86 12.96
C HIS A 13 -10.22 2.05 12.19
N TYR A 14 -10.22 1.98 10.85
CA TYR A 14 -9.73 3.06 9.99
C TYR A 14 -10.47 4.38 10.24
N GLU A 15 -11.79 4.36 10.31
CA GLU A 15 -12.59 5.58 10.56
C GLU A 15 -12.29 6.21 11.93
N ALA A 16 -11.93 5.42 12.95
CA ALA A 16 -11.61 5.90 14.29
C ALA A 16 -10.23 6.59 14.39
N ILE A 17 -9.28 6.26 13.52
CA ILE A 17 -7.90 6.76 13.60
C ILE A 17 -7.50 7.70 12.45
N HIS A 18 -8.40 7.94 11.51
CA HIS A 18 -8.14 8.59 10.23
C HIS A 18 -7.37 9.92 10.35
N ASP A 19 -7.83 10.87 11.18
CA ASP A 19 -7.22 12.20 11.29
C ASP A 19 -5.75 12.14 11.80
N ALA A 20 -5.49 11.28 12.78
CA ALA A 20 -4.14 11.12 13.32
C ALA A 20 -3.22 10.41 12.31
N TYR A 21 -3.77 9.45 11.57
CA TYR A 21 -3.08 8.77 10.49
C TYR A 21 -2.67 9.75 9.39
N GLU A 22 -3.64 10.52 8.85
CA GLU A 22 -3.39 11.56 7.84
C GLU A 22 -2.28 12.53 8.26
N ALA A 23 -2.37 13.07 9.49
CA ALA A 23 -1.40 14.04 10.00
C ALA A 23 0.04 13.49 10.07
N HIS A 24 0.21 12.21 10.38
CA HIS A 24 1.54 11.60 10.56
C HIS A 24 2.10 10.98 9.28
N TYR A 25 1.24 10.49 8.38
CA TYR A 25 1.68 9.79 7.18
C TYR A 25 1.82 10.70 5.95
N TYR A 26 1.21 11.90 5.98
CA TYR A 26 1.20 12.83 4.84
C TYR A 26 1.73 14.23 5.18
N ASP A 27 2.47 14.39 6.29
CA ASP A 27 3.24 15.59 6.52
C ASP A 27 4.45 15.71 5.56
N ALA A 28 5.04 16.89 5.42
CA ALA A 28 6.10 17.14 4.46
C ALA A 28 7.31 16.17 4.57
N PRO A 29 7.82 15.81 5.77
CA PRO A 29 8.86 14.79 5.89
C PRO A 29 8.45 13.39 5.42
N SER A 30 7.20 12.97 5.68
CA SER A 30 6.68 11.68 5.23
C SER A 30 6.46 11.65 3.72
N ILE A 31 5.95 12.72 3.13
CA ILE A 31 5.84 12.88 1.69
C ILE A 31 7.22 12.79 1.04
N ALA A 32 8.22 13.51 1.57
CA ALA A 32 9.59 13.45 1.06
C ALA A 32 10.20 12.04 1.18
N TYR A 33 9.89 11.29 2.27
CA TYR A 33 10.29 9.90 2.42
C TYR A 33 9.67 9.03 1.32
N ARG A 34 8.35 9.15 1.12
CA ARG A 34 7.60 8.38 0.11
C ARG A 34 8.15 8.63 -1.29
N HIS A 35 8.36 9.86 -1.69
CA HIS A 35 8.94 10.17 -3.00
C HIS A 35 10.32 9.56 -3.19
N ARG A 36 11.18 9.62 -2.17
CA ARG A 36 12.58 9.20 -2.31
C ARG A 36 12.77 7.69 -2.23
N PHE A 37 12.06 7.02 -1.32
CA PHE A 37 12.35 5.63 -0.97
C PHE A 37 11.23 4.66 -1.34
N LEU A 38 10.05 5.17 -1.73
CA LEU A 38 8.91 4.36 -2.14
C LEU A 38 8.53 4.64 -3.60
N TYR A 39 7.94 5.81 -3.90
CA TYR A 39 7.38 6.08 -5.22
C TYR A 39 8.44 6.13 -6.33
N GLY A 40 9.57 6.80 -6.10
CA GLY A 40 10.65 6.86 -7.07
C GLY A 40 11.14 5.48 -7.51
N PRO A 41 11.53 4.58 -6.57
CA PRO A 41 11.89 3.20 -6.90
C PRO A 41 10.73 2.38 -7.48
N LEU A 42 9.49 2.55 -6.98
CA LEU A 42 8.34 1.77 -7.44
C LEU A 42 7.97 2.10 -8.88
N PHE A 43 7.98 3.37 -9.25
CA PHE A 43 7.56 3.85 -10.58
C PHE A 43 8.70 3.89 -11.60
N ALA A 44 9.95 3.64 -11.19
CA ALA A 44 11.11 3.71 -12.09
C ALA A 44 10.95 2.81 -13.33
N GLY A 45 11.25 3.36 -14.51
CA GLY A 45 11.26 2.62 -15.77
C GLY A 45 9.88 2.31 -16.36
N MET A 46 8.81 2.88 -15.81
CA MET A 46 7.45 2.78 -16.37
C MET A 46 7.04 4.08 -17.04
N ASP A 47 6.08 4.00 -17.97
CA ASP A 47 5.33 5.15 -18.47
C ASP A 47 3.84 4.85 -18.35
N LEU A 48 3.19 5.62 -17.48
CA LEU A 48 1.76 5.52 -17.19
C LEU A 48 0.96 6.74 -17.71
N ASN A 49 1.58 7.65 -18.48
CA ASN A 49 0.84 8.73 -19.13
C ASN A 49 -0.21 8.16 -20.10
N GLY A 50 -1.42 8.72 -20.04
CA GLY A 50 -2.56 8.24 -20.80
C GLY A 50 -3.09 6.85 -20.40
N LYS A 51 -2.56 6.26 -19.33
CA LYS A 51 -3.00 4.96 -18.80
C LYS A 51 -4.02 5.12 -17.70
N SER A 52 -4.84 4.07 -17.50
CA SER A 52 -5.76 3.95 -16.37
C SER A 52 -5.13 3.12 -15.27
N VAL A 53 -5.14 3.61 -14.03
CA VAL A 53 -4.59 2.95 -12.86
C VAL A 53 -5.66 2.81 -11.77
N ALA A 54 -5.90 1.58 -11.31
CA ALA A 54 -6.70 1.31 -10.13
C ALA A 54 -5.86 1.53 -8.87
N ASP A 55 -6.22 2.50 -8.03
CA ASP A 55 -5.63 2.71 -6.70
C ASP A 55 -6.48 1.90 -5.70
N LEU A 56 -5.98 0.74 -5.29
CA LEU A 56 -6.69 -0.23 -4.44
C LEU A 56 -6.34 0.00 -2.98
N ALA A 57 -7.33 -0.09 -2.08
CA ALA A 57 -7.23 0.40 -0.71
C ALA A 57 -6.75 1.86 -0.70
N CYS A 58 -7.45 2.69 -1.50
CA CYS A 58 -6.96 4.01 -1.91
C CYS A 58 -6.96 5.06 -0.78
N GLY A 59 -7.67 4.81 0.32
CA GLY A 59 -7.84 5.78 1.38
C GLY A 59 -8.32 7.12 0.84
N SER A 60 -7.72 8.22 1.29
CA SER A 60 -8.03 9.57 0.83
C SER A 60 -7.46 9.93 -0.56
N GLY A 61 -6.67 9.04 -1.21
CA GLY A 61 -6.17 9.26 -2.57
C GLY A 61 -4.79 9.92 -2.68
N HIS A 62 -4.03 9.99 -1.60
CA HIS A 62 -2.67 10.56 -1.62
C HIS A 62 -1.72 9.82 -2.56
N ASN A 63 -1.87 8.50 -2.72
CA ASN A 63 -1.07 7.71 -3.64
C ASN A 63 -1.38 8.08 -5.09
N SER A 64 -2.66 8.30 -5.42
CA SER A 64 -3.10 8.78 -6.74
C SER A 64 -2.56 10.18 -7.04
N LEU A 65 -2.56 11.10 -6.06
CA LEU A 65 -1.96 12.42 -6.25
C LEU A 65 -0.46 12.32 -6.52
N ALA A 66 0.25 11.51 -5.73
CA ALA A 66 1.67 11.28 -5.96
C ALA A 66 1.92 10.67 -7.34
N LEU A 67 1.11 9.70 -7.78
CA LEU A 67 1.24 9.10 -9.10
C LEU A 67 1.11 10.14 -10.23
N ARG A 68 0.17 11.11 -10.08
CA ARG A 68 -0.01 12.21 -11.04
C ARG A 68 1.17 13.20 -11.09
N GLU A 69 1.98 13.29 -10.04
CA GLU A 69 3.22 14.08 -10.08
C GLU A 69 4.29 13.43 -10.97
N TYR A 70 4.32 12.08 -11.05
CA TYR A 70 5.21 11.34 -11.94
C TYR A 70 4.67 11.25 -13.38
N TYR A 71 3.35 11.12 -13.51
CA TYR A 71 2.65 10.92 -14.79
C TYR A 71 1.42 11.85 -14.86
N PRO A 72 1.59 13.11 -15.32
CA PRO A 72 0.52 14.11 -15.30
C PRO A 72 -0.74 13.73 -16.09
N GLU A 73 -0.61 12.83 -17.09
CA GLU A 73 -1.73 12.39 -17.91
C GLU A 73 -2.33 11.04 -17.46
N VAL A 74 -1.90 10.50 -16.30
CA VAL A 74 -2.46 9.24 -15.77
C VAL A 74 -3.90 9.47 -15.31
N ASN A 75 -4.78 8.52 -15.65
CA ASN A 75 -6.13 8.46 -15.10
C ASN A 75 -6.15 7.49 -13.90
N THR A 76 -6.52 7.96 -12.71
CA THR A 76 -6.59 7.14 -11.49
C THR A 76 -8.04 6.97 -11.04
N VAL A 77 -8.42 5.74 -10.69
CA VAL A 77 -9.71 5.39 -10.10
C VAL A 77 -9.45 4.74 -8.74
N GLY A 78 -10.03 5.29 -7.67
CA GLY A 78 -9.88 4.77 -6.32
C GLY A 78 -10.84 3.60 -6.04
N TYR A 79 -10.38 2.63 -5.26
CA TYR A 79 -11.19 1.53 -4.73
C TYR A 79 -10.87 1.33 -3.25
N ASP A 80 -11.88 1.35 -2.40
CA ASP A 80 -11.72 1.15 -0.97
C ASP A 80 -12.95 0.46 -0.36
N ILE A 81 -12.78 -0.27 0.73
CA ILE A 81 -13.88 -0.89 1.46
C ILE A 81 -14.73 0.14 2.20
N SER A 82 -14.14 1.29 2.56
CA SER A 82 -14.77 2.40 3.28
C SER A 82 -15.38 3.41 2.31
N GLU A 83 -16.70 3.65 2.40
CA GLU A 83 -17.34 4.71 1.64
C GLU A 83 -16.86 6.12 2.08
N ALA A 84 -16.48 6.28 3.34
CA ALA A 84 -15.87 7.52 3.82
C ALA A 84 -14.54 7.81 3.13
N ALA A 85 -13.67 6.80 3.01
CA ALA A 85 -12.41 6.89 2.26
C ALA A 85 -12.67 7.24 0.79
N CYS A 86 -13.63 6.59 0.14
CA CYS A 86 -14.02 6.92 -1.24
C CYS A 86 -14.51 8.37 -1.38
N ALA A 87 -15.25 8.88 -0.42
CA ALA A 87 -15.72 10.26 -0.43
C ALA A 87 -14.54 11.25 -0.28
N ASP A 88 -13.59 10.96 0.61
CA ASP A 88 -12.37 11.75 0.78
C ASP A 88 -11.49 11.70 -0.46
N TYR A 89 -11.35 10.53 -1.08
CA TYR A 89 -10.64 10.39 -2.36
C TYR A 89 -11.22 11.32 -3.43
N ARG A 90 -12.54 11.28 -3.64
CA ARG A 90 -13.21 12.14 -4.63
C ARG A 90 -12.99 13.62 -4.32
N ARG A 91 -13.07 14.00 -3.04
CA ARG A 91 -12.86 15.38 -2.58
C ARG A 91 -11.41 15.84 -2.80
N LEU A 92 -10.44 15.00 -2.49
CA LEU A 92 -9.02 15.35 -2.54
C LEU A 92 -8.46 15.32 -3.96
N THR A 93 -8.81 14.29 -4.74
CA THR A 93 -8.23 14.05 -6.08
C THR A 93 -9.06 14.64 -7.21
N GLY A 94 -10.35 14.93 -6.97
CA GLY A 94 -11.31 15.26 -8.02
C GLY A 94 -11.64 14.11 -8.96
N GLY A 95 -11.14 12.89 -8.67
CA GLY A 95 -11.32 11.70 -9.48
C GLY A 95 -12.48 10.80 -9.01
N GLU A 96 -12.66 9.69 -9.71
CA GLU A 96 -13.64 8.66 -9.36
C GLU A 96 -13.11 7.74 -8.26
N ALA A 97 -14.00 7.31 -7.36
CA ALA A 97 -13.73 6.25 -6.40
C ALA A 97 -14.98 5.41 -6.16
N HIS A 98 -14.79 4.12 -5.93
CA HIS A 98 -15.85 3.15 -5.78
C HIS A 98 -15.62 2.31 -4.52
N ARG A 99 -16.70 2.05 -3.78
CA ARG A 99 -16.62 1.11 -2.67
C ARG A 99 -16.42 -0.31 -3.21
N LEU A 100 -15.37 -0.97 -2.75
CA LEU A 100 -15.02 -2.32 -3.16
C LEU A 100 -14.36 -3.09 -2.01
N ASP A 101 -14.89 -4.27 -1.71
CA ASP A 101 -14.24 -5.24 -0.85
C ASP A 101 -13.43 -6.23 -1.72
N LEU A 102 -12.10 -6.10 -1.67
CA LEU A 102 -11.19 -6.94 -2.46
C LEU A 102 -11.19 -8.41 -2.03
N THR A 103 -11.74 -8.75 -0.88
CA THR A 103 -11.82 -10.13 -0.38
C THR A 103 -13.04 -10.88 -0.92
N GLN A 104 -14.03 -10.17 -1.48
CA GLN A 104 -15.24 -10.75 -2.03
C GLN A 104 -15.15 -10.92 -3.55
N PRO A 105 -15.79 -11.94 -4.15
CA PRO A 105 -15.81 -12.10 -5.59
C PRO A 105 -16.31 -10.83 -6.29
N LEU A 106 -15.56 -10.37 -7.29
CA LEU A 106 -15.97 -9.24 -8.12
C LEU A 106 -17.01 -9.65 -9.14
N GLY A 107 -17.99 -8.77 -9.37
CA GLY A 107 -18.83 -8.81 -10.56
C GLY A 107 -18.09 -8.26 -11.78
N GLU A 108 -18.86 -7.84 -12.80
CA GLU A 108 -18.29 -7.11 -13.93
C GLU A 108 -17.62 -5.83 -13.45
N SER A 109 -16.38 -5.62 -13.88
CA SER A 109 -15.57 -4.45 -13.49
C SER A 109 -14.76 -3.94 -14.67
N SER A 110 -14.46 -2.65 -14.64
CA SER A 110 -13.57 -2.04 -15.62
C SER A 110 -12.14 -2.53 -15.41
N GLN A 111 -11.46 -2.88 -16.50
CA GLN A 111 -10.05 -3.23 -16.46
C GLN A 111 -9.16 -2.00 -16.64
N HIS A 112 -8.09 -1.95 -15.88
CA HIS A 112 -7.10 -0.89 -15.87
C HIS A 112 -5.77 -1.36 -16.48
N ASP A 113 -4.96 -0.41 -16.96
CA ASP A 113 -3.62 -0.72 -17.47
C ASP A 113 -2.64 -1.08 -16.34
N ALA A 114 -2.95 -0.64 -15.11
CA ALA A 114 -2.22 -1.04 -13.91
C ALA A 114 -3.11 -0.99 -12.67
N ALA A 115 -2.68 -1.68 -11.59
CA ALA A 115 -3.19 -1.53 -10.24
C ALA A 115 -2.05 -1.12 -9.28
N LEU A 116 -2.38 -0.32 -8.27
CA LEU A 116 -1.48 0.13 -7.22
C LEU A 116 -2.08 -0.22 -5.86
N VAL A 117 -1.28 -0.84 -4.97
CA VAL A 117 -1.62 -1.05 -3.55
C VAL A 117 -0.46 -0.60 -2.69
N ILE A 118 -0.69 0.32 -1.77
CA ILE A 118 0.32 0.80 -0.84
C ILE A 118 -0.13 0.52 0.60
N GLY A 119 0.35 -0.59 1.16
CA GLY A 119 0.00 -0.99 2.52
C GLY A 119 -1.45 -1.41 2.67
N GLY A 120 -2.00 -2.14 1.70
CA GLY A 120 -3.39 -2.57 1.70
C GLY A 120 -3.58 -4.09 1.60
N LEU A 121 -2.65 -4.79 0.95
CA LEU A 121 -2.80 -6.22 0.71
C LEU A 121 -2.68 -7.06 2.01
N HIS A 122 -1.87 -6.59 2.96
CA HIS A 122 -1.71 -7.25 4.26
C HIS A 122 -2.95 -7.22 5.16
N HIS A 123 -3.96 -6.42 4.82
CA HIS A 123 -5.29 -6.46 5.45
C HIS A 123 -6.23 -7.49 4.82
N CYS A 124 -5.83 -8.11 3.72
CA CYS A 124 -6.62 -9.09 2.99
C CYS A 124 -6.15 -10.54 3.19
N VAL A 125 -5.33 -10.81 4.22
CA VAL A 125 -4.64 -12.09 4.42
C VAL A 125 -5.57 -13.29 4.59
N LEU A 126 -6.76 -13.09 5.14
CA LEU A 126 -7.75 -14.15 5.33
C LEU A 126 -8.29 -14.69 4.00
N ASP A 127 -8.39 -13.84 2.98
CA ASP A 127 -8.90 -14.18 1.65
C ASP A 127 -7.93 -13.73 0.54
N LEU A 128 -6.62 -13.91 0.80
CA LEU A 128 -5.54 -13.41 -0.07
C LEU A 128 -5.63 -13.98 -1.49
N GLU A 129 -6.01 -15.24 -1.65
CA GLU A 129 -6.15 -15.85 -2.97
C GLU A 129 -7.27 -15.20 -3.79
N GLN A 130 -8.44 -14.96 -3.17
CA GLN A 130 -9.53 -14.24 -3.81
C GLN A 130 -9.12 -12.80 -4.14
N THR A 131 -8.40 -12.13 -3.22
CA THR A 131 -7.88 -10.78 -3.45
C THR A 131 -6.94 -10.72 -4.64
N LEU A 132 -5.98 -11.64 -4.75
CA LEU A 132 -5.05 -11.70 -5.89
C LEU A 132 -5.76 -11.98 -7.21
N ARG A 133 -6.79 -12.84 -7.20
CA ARG A 133 -7.67 -13.09 -8.35
C ARG A 133 -8.41 -11.82 -8.76
N ASN A 134 -8.96 -11.08 -7.79
CA ASN A 134 -9.67 -9.82 -8.05
C ASN A 134 -8.74 -8.75 -8.64
N VAL A 135 -7.52 -8.61 -8.10
CA VAL A 135 -6.51 -7.72 -8.70
C VAL A 135 -6.21 -8.13 -10.14
N ALA A 136 -6.06 -9.43 -10.40
CA ALA A 136 -5.84 -9.94 -11.75
C ALA A 136 -7.03 -9.66 -12.69
N HIS A 137 -8.25 -9.66 -12.17
CA HIS A 137 -9.45 -9.32 -12.94
C HIS A 137 -9.50 -7.83 -13.28
N LEU A 138 -9.07 -6.96 -12.36
CA LEU A 138 -9.01 -5.50 -12.55
C LEU A 138 -7.90 -5.04 -13.50
N VAL A 139 -6.84 -5.83 -13.68
CA VAL A 139 -5.69 -5.47 -14.52
C VAL A 139 -5.76 -6.17 -15.88
N LYS A 140 -5.64 -5.40 -16.97
CA LYS A 140 -5.57 -5.93 -18.33
C LYS A 140 -4.39 -6.90 -18.49
N PRO A 141 -4.49 -7.94 -19.33
CA PRO A 141 -3.33 -8.72 -19.75
C PRO A 141 -2.16 -7.82 -20.20
N GLY A 142 -0.95 -8.13 -19.75
CA GLY A 142 0.24 -7.31 -19.99
C GLY A 142 0.34 -6.03 -19.14
N GLY A 143 -0.68 -5.72 -18.33
CA GLY A 143 -0.66 -4.60 -17.39
C GLY A 143 0.20 -4.86 -16.15
N PHE A 144 0.28 -3.89 -15.27
CA PHE A 144 1.13 -3.95 -14.06
C PHE A 144 0.31 -4.06 -12.78
N PHE A 145 0.84 -4.82 -11.83
CA PHE A 145 0.43 -4.74 -10.43
C PHE A 145 1.61 -4.23 -9.60
N MET A 146 1.46 -3.06 -9.02
CA MET A 146 2.46 -2.36 -8.22
C MET A 146 2.07 -2.40 -6.75
N MET A 147 2.98 -2.76 -5.87
CA MET A 147 2.66 -2.82 -4.45
C MET A 147 3.81 -2.38 -3.55
N MET A 148 3.43 -1.90 -2.36
CA MET A 148 4.30 -1.76 -1.20
C MET A 148 3.63 -2.44 -0.01
N GLU A 149 4.34 -3.39 0.64
CA GLU A 149 3.80 -4.13 1.76
C GLU A 149 4.83 -4.34 2.88
N PRO A 150 4.38 -4.53 4.14
CA PRO A 150 5.25 -4.92 5.24
C PRO A 150 5.89 -6.28 4.98
N ASN A 151 7.20 -6.39 5.25
CA ASN A 151 7.98 -7.61 5.06
C ASN A 151 7.97 -8.48 6.33
N ASP A 152 7.47 -9.72 6.25
CA ASP A 152 7.48 -10.65 7.40
C ASP A 152 8.86 -11.34 7.60
N ASP A 153 9.71 -11.39 6.56
CA ASP A 153 11.09 -11.86 6.71
C ASP A 153 12.00 -10.87 7.46
N PHE A 154 11.48 -9.71 7.86
CA PHE A 154 12.22 -8.72 8.62
C PHE A 154 12.71 -9.29 9.96
N LEU A 155 13.99 -9.08 10.28
CA LEU A 155 14.62 -9.63 11.48
C LEU A 155 13.87 -9.32 12.79
N LEU A 156 13.25 -8.13 12.87
CA LEU A 156 12.48 -7.70 14.02
C LEU A 156 10.96 -7.96 13.86
N SER A 157 10.53 -8.79 12.91
CA SER A 157 9.11 -9.13 12.71
C SER A 157 8.45 -9.70 13.96
N VAL A 158 9.18 -10.51 14.75
CA VAL A 158 8.69 -11.03 16.04
C VAL A 158 8.44 -9.89 17.03
N VAL A 159 9.35 -8.92 17.13
CA VAL A 159 9.18 -7.73 18.00
C VAL A 159 7.99 -6.91 17.54
N ARG A 160 7.84 -6.71 16.22
CA ARG A 160 6.71 -6.03 15.61
C ARG A 160 5.38 -6.73 15.98
N ARG A 161 5.28 -8.06 15.81
CA ARG A 161 4.08 -8.84 16.16
C ARG A 161 3.70 -8.72 17.64
N VAL A 162 4.68 -8.79 18.55
CA VAL A 162 4.43 -8.59 19.98
C VAL A 162 3.94 -7.19 20.29
N TRP A 163 4.52 -6.18 19.64
CA TRP A 163 4.11 -4.78 19.83
C TRP A 163 2.70 -4.54 19.28
N TYR A 164 2.40 -4.98 18.06
CA TYR A 164 1.09 -4.81 17.43
C TYR A 164 -0.07 -5.37 18.26
N ARG A 165 0.15 -6.49 18.94
CA ARG A 165 -0.86 -7.06 19.86
C ARG A 165 -1.19 -6.17 21.06
N SER A 166 -0.34 -5.25 21.41
CA SER A 166 -0.49 -4.37 22.58
C SER A 166 -0.80 -2.92 22.22
N ASP A 167 -0.75 -2.56 20.94
CA ASP A 167 -0.91 -1.17 20.50
C ASP A 167 -2.27 -0.97 19.81
N ARG A 168 -3.03 0.04 20.27
CA ARG A 168 -4.38 0.39 19.79
C ARG A 168 -4.45 0.78 18.30
N TRP A 169 -3.30 1.00 17.65
CA TRP A 169 -3.21 1.40 16.24
C TRP A 169 -3.26 0.21 15.28
N PHE A 170 -3.31 -1.02 15.80
CA PHE A 170 -3.29 -2.26 15.00
C PHE A 170 -4.40 -3.22 15.42
N GLU A 171 -4.98 -3.88 14.43
CA GLU A 171 -5.85 -5.04 14.62
C GLU A 171 -5.04 -6.32 14.40
N ALA A 172 -4.54 -6.89 15.50
CA ALA A 172 -3.65 -8.06 15.46
C ALA A 172 -4.26 -9.31 14.80
N ASP A 173 -5.58 -9.38 14.71
CA ASP A 173 -6.30 -10.55 14.18
C ASP A 173 -6.49 -10.49 12.65
N THR A 174 -6.32 -9.32 12.02
CA THR A 174 -6.59 -9.11 10.59
C THR A 174 -5.39 -8.53 9.83
N GLU A 175 -4.32 -8.13 10.53
CA GLU A 175 -3.13 -7.50 9.94
C GLU A 175 -1.91 -8.40 10.10
N GLU A 176 -1.47 -9.02 9.01
CA GLU A 176 -0.26 -9.86 9.01
C GLU A 176 0.71 -9.41 7.92
N ALA A 177 1.97 -9.19 8.30
CA ALA A 177 3.00 -8.87 7.32
C ALA A 177 3.19 -10.03 6.35
N LEU A 178 3.55 -9.70 5.11
CA LEU A 178 3.57 -10.63 4.00
C LEU A 178 5.00 -11.10 3.70
N LYS A 179 5.13 -12.38 3.33
CA LYS A 179 6.34 -12.88 2.67
C LYS A 179 6.14 -12.81 1.17
N HIS A 180 6.96 -12.03 0.50
CA HIS A 180 6.83 -11.82 -0.94
C HIS A 180 6.81 -13.15 -1.72
N ASP A 181 7.67 -14.11 -1.37
CA ASP A 181 7.76 -15.37 -2.11
C ASP A 181 6.45 -16.17 -2.02
N GLU A 182 5.80 -16.19 -0.83
CA GLU A 182 4.53 -16.91 -0.63
C GLU A 182 3.37 -16.27 -1.42
N ILE A 183 3.30 -14.93 -1.44
CA ILE A 183 2.26 -14.24 -2.23
C ILE A 183 2.52 -14.33 -3.73
N ALA A 184 3.78 -14.32 -4.15
CA ALA A 184 4.16 -14.49 -5.55
C ALA A 184 3.83 -15.89 -6.06
N GLU A 185 4.04 -16.94 -5.24
CA GLU A 185 3.65 -18.32 -5.57
C GLU A 185 2.14 -18.43 -5.78
N ARG A 186 1.33 -17.86 -4.87
CA ARG A 186 -0.15 -17.83 -5.00
C ARG A 186 -0.61 -17.05 -6.23
N ALA A 187 0.09 -15.97 -6.57
CA ALA A 187 -0.23 -15.11 -7.71
C ALA A 187 0.30 -15.64 -9.05
N ALA A 188 1.19 -16.65 -9.04
CA ALA A 188 1.87 -17.16 -10.24
C ALA A 188 0.93 -17.55 -11.41
N PRO A 189 -0.32 -18.03 -11.19
CA PRO A 189 -1.26 -18.25 -12.29
C PRO A 189 -1.58 -16.96 -13.07
N TYR A 190 -1.55 -15.80 -12.41
CA TYR A 190 -2.03 -14.53 -12.95
C TYR A 190 -0.93 -13.53 -13.22
N PHE A 191 0.19 -13.58 -12.48
CA PHE A 191 1.24 -12.58 -12.52
C PHE A 191 2.63 -13.19 -12.58
N ALA A 192 3.54 -12.49 -13.27
CA ALA A 192 4.97 -12.74 -13.25
C ALA A 192 5.68 -11.59 -12.51
N VAL A 193 6.60 -11.91 -11.61
CA VAL A 193 7.40 -10.91 -10.88
C VAL A 193 8.38 -10.27 -11.85
N GLU A 194 8.32 -8.95 -12.03
CA GLU A 194 9.30 -8.20 -12.84
C GLU A 194 10.37 -7.53 -11.98
N ARG A 195 9.96 -7.00 -10.84
CA ARG A 195 10.87 -6.28 -9.95
C ARG A 195 10.47 -6.47 -8.50
N LEU A 196 11.49 -6.64 -7.66
CA LEU A 196 11.36 -6.72 -6.21
C LEU A 196 12.48 -5.90 -5.58
N HIS A 197 12.12 -5.03 -4.63
CA HIS A 197 13.07 -4.21 -3.90
C HIS A 197 12.67 -4.16 -2.43
N TYR A 198 13.59 -4.53 -1.53
CA TYR A 198 13.39 -4.42 -0.10
C TYR A 198 13.91 -3.10 0.42
N PHE A 199 13.17 -2.45 1.31
CA PHE A 199 13.51 -1.15 1.89
C PHE A 199 12.93 -1.00 3.31
N GLY A 200 13.18 0.12 3.93
CA GLY A 200 12.64 0.43 5.26
C GLY A 200 13.64 0.13 6.37
N GLY A 201 14.43 1.12 6.69
CA GLY A 201 15.38 1.19 7.79
C GLY A 201 14.97 2.22 8.85
N PRO A 202 15.92 2.93 9.48
CA PRO A 202 15.64 3.86 10.57
C PRO A 202 14.67 5.01 10.23
N ALA A 203 14.76 5.59 9.03
CA ALA A 203 13.86 6.65 8.62
C ALA A 203 12.44 6.13 8.31
N PHE A 204 12.29 4.88 7.86
CA PHE A 204 10.99 4.24 7.71
C PHE A 204 10.20 4.26 9.01
N TYR A 205 10.83 3.93 10.13
CA TYR A 205 10.18 3.95 11.43
C TYR A 205 9.97 5.36 11.99
N MET A 206 11.02 6.17 11.99
CA MET A 206 11.01 7.46 12.69
C MET A 206 10.32 8.59 11.91
N ILE A 207 10.20 8.46 10.59
CA ILE A 207 9.56 9.45 9.71
C ILE A 207 8.21 8.93 9.22
N LEU A 208 8.20 7.81 8.46
CA LEU A 208 6.96 7.31 7.86
C LEU A 208 6.02 6.72 8.91
N ASN A 209 6.52 5.88 9.82
CA ASN A 209 5.73 5.26 10.89
C ASN A 209 5.83 6.04 12.22
N SER A 210 5.97 7.37 12.13
CA SER A 210 6.16 8.26 13.28
C SER A 210 5.01 8.23 14.29
N LEU A 211 3.78 7.93 13.85
CA LEU A 211 2.63 7.76 14.72
C LEU A 211 2.85 6.60 15.70
N ILE A 212 3.23 5.44 15.16
CA ILE A 212 3.51 4.22 15.92
C ILE A 212 4.70 4.41 16.87
N MET A 213 5.75 5.05 16.35
CA MET A 213 6.97 5.34 17.11
C MET A 213 6.80 6.53 18.07
N ARG A 214 5.60 7.15 18.10
CA ARG A 214 5.26 8.31 18.94
C ARG A 214 6.25 9.49 18.77
N VAL A 215 6.75 9.66 17.54
CA VAL A 215 7.63 10.78 17.19
C VAL A 215 6.78 12.03 17.00
N PRO A 216 7.04 13.13 17.74
CA PRO A 216 6.29 14.37 17.54
C PRO A 216 6.51 14.93 16.14
N LEU A 217 5.43 15.39 15.48
CA LEU A 217 5.48 15.98 14.13
C LEU A 217 6.55 17.05 13.99
N LYS A 218 6.67 17.93 15.00
CA LYS A 218 7.68 19.00 15.05
C LYS A 218 9.14 18.53 15.03
N ALA A 219 9.41 17.29 15.42
CA ALA A 219 10.77 16.72 15.42
C ALA A 219 11.15 16.12 14.05
N LYS A 220 10.18 15.78 13.21
CA LYS A 220 10.40 15.07 11.94
C LYS A 220 11.29 15.82 10.95
N PRO A 221 11.22 17.16 10.77
CA PRO A 221 12.12 17.87 9.85
C PRO A 221 13.61 17.77 10.23
N ALA A 222 13.92 17.77 11.52
CA ALA A 222 15.30 17.59 12.00
C ALA A 222 15.75 16.13 11.83
N LEU A 223 14.90 15.18 12.18
CA LEU A 223 15.14 13.75 11.99
C LEU A 223 15.30 13.38 10.51
N GLN A 224 14.54 13.98 9.61
CA GLN A 224 14.67 13.78 8.18
C GLN A 224 16.08 14.08 7.68
N ARG A 225 16.64 15.22 8.07
CA ARG A 225 18.00 15.64 7.66
C ARG A 225 19.05 14.62 8.09
N LEU A 226 18.90 14.08 9.30
CA LEU A 226 19.82 13.09 9.86
C LEU A 226 19.61 11.70 9.26
N LEU A 227 18.37 11.25 9.17
CA LEU A 227 18.04 9.87 8.90
C LEU A 227 18.01 9.52 7.40
N PHE A 228 17.77 10.46 6.49
CA PHE A 228 17.74 10.17 5.05
C PHE A 228 19.10 9.70 4.50
N PRO A 229 20.25 10.29 4.85
CA PRO A 229 21.54 9.73 4.49
C PRO A 229 21.78 8.33 5.07
N ILE A 230 21.34 8.10 6.33
CA ILE A 230 21.44 6.79 6.99
C ILE A 230 20.56 5.77 6.28
N GLU A 231 19.31 6.12 5.96
CA GLU A 231 18.38 5.26 5.21
C GLU A 231 18.95 4.85 3.85
N ARG A 232 19.57 5.79 3.15
CA ARG A 232 20.25 5.50 1.89
C ARG A 232 21.40 4.51 2.05
N ALA A 233 22.22 4.69 3.07
CA ALA A 233 23.33 3.75 3.37
C ALA A 233 22.78 2.40 3.83
N TYR A 234 21.71 2.40 4.64
CA TYR A 234 21.01 1.20 5.08
C TYR A 234 20.47 0.39 3.90
N GLY A 235 19.94 1.05 2.87
CA GLY A 235 19.44 0.43 1.64
C GLY A 235 20.50 -0.34 0.82
N LEU A 236 21.78 -0.25 1.20
CA LEU A 236 22.86 -1.04 0.58
C LEU A 236 23.12 -2.39 1.28
N LEU A 237 22.46 -2.68 2.40
CA LEU A 237 22.60 -3.95 3.09
C LEU A 237 22.07 -5.10 2.23
N PRO A 238 22.75 -6.26 2.22
CA PRO A 238 22.32 -7.40 1.41
C PRO A 238 21.13 -8.13 2.01
N GLY A 239 20.34 -8.76 1.13
CA GLY A 239 19.25 -9.65 1.51
C GLY A 239 17.96 -8.90 1.91
N ARG A 240 16.99 -9.63 2.44
CA ARG A 240 15.66 -9.13 2.76
C ARG A 240 15.41 -8.90 4.27
N LYS A 241 16.16 -9.61 5.10
CA LYS A 241 15.99 -9.58 6.56
C LYS A 241 16.24 -8.22 7.24
N PRO A 242 17.10 -7.33 6.72
CA PRO A 242 17.27 -6.00 7.29
C PRO A 242 16.05 -5.09 7.12
N TYR A 243 15.17 -5.34 6.17
CA TYR A 243 14.20 -4.38 5.67
C TYR A 243 12.78 -4.61 6.18
N ALA A 244 12.12 -3.54 6.59
CA ALA A 244 10.77 -3.57 7.16
C ALA A 244 9.66 -3.78 6.12
N ALA A 245 9.93 -3.45 4.85
CA ALA A 245 8.95 -3.48 3.78
C ALA A 245 9.60 -3.90 2.44
N PHE A 246 8.75 -4.20 1.47
CA PHE A 246 9.17 -4.44 0.09
C PHE A 246 8.29 -3.64 -0.89
N LEU A 247 8.87 -3.36 -2.07
CA LEU A 247 8.20 -2.87 -3.27
C LEU A 247 8.24 -3.99 -4.29
N ALA A 248 7.12 -4.27 -4.93
CA ALA A 248 7.09 -5.21 -6.03
C ALA A 248 6.31 -4.66 -7.22
N VAL A 249 6.78 -4.99 -8.41
CA VAL A 249 6.08 -4.76 -9.66
C VAL A 249 5.92 -6.11 -10.34
N TRP A 250 4.69 -6.49 -10.59
CA TRP A 250 4.34 -7.73 -11.26
C TRP A 250 3.65 -7.43 -12.57
N ARG A 251 3.87 -8.25 -13.57
CA ARG A 251 3.19 -8.17 -14.85
C ARG A 251 2.04 -9.17 -14.92
N ARG A 252 0.88 -8.71 -15.33
CA ARG A 252 -0.28 -9.55 -15.59
C ARG A 252 0.00 -10.46 -16.80
N THR A 253 -0.18 -11.78 -16.61
CA THR A 253 -0.08 -12.77 -17.68
C THR A 253 -1.35 -12.76 -18.55
N ASP A 254 -1.35 -13.50 -19.66
CA ASP A 254 -2.54 -13.67 -20.51
C ASP A 254 -3.54 -14.72 -19.96
N ALA A 255 -3.22 -15.37 -18.84
CA ALA A 255 -4.10 -16.37 -18.24
C ALA A 255 -5.42 -15.73 -17.75
N PRO A 256 -6.57 -16.39 -17.90
CA PRO A 256 -7.83 -15.87 -17.35
C PRO A 256 -7.76 -15.78 -15.81
N ALA A 257 -8.41 -14.77 -15.25
CA ALA A 257 -8.49 -14.54 -13.81
C ALA A 257 -9.71 -15.23 -13.18
#